data_329b9b92d65f00be086b2a0d9cedd188
#
_entry.id   329b9b92d65f00be086b2a0d9cedd188
#
_cell.length_a   1.000
_cell.length_b   1.000
_cell.length_c   1.000
_cell.angle_alpha   90.00
_cell.angle_beta   90.00
_cell.angle_gamma   90.00
#
_symmetry.space_group_name_H-M   'P 1'
#
loop_
_entity.id
_entity.type
_entity.pdbx_description
1 polymer ?
#
loop_
_entity_poly.entity_id
_entity_poly.type
_entity_poly.pdbx_seq_one_letter_code
_entity_poly.pdbx_strand_id
1 'polypeptide(L)'
;MQKICVFIDFTDGCKIALKQASVLAQKNNATICLLHIVDAADEIEKTKVHLLKFAKSTLGHSVLMEAYAGLGNLMDGAPAQLRKINPDLVIIGTHGIKGIKQKFLGADILKLVKVIEYPCIVVQENTTVKETGFAKILFPVGPHHDFLVKIKQTAKFAKTFDCLVVIYEIAKEGFDLGGMVGKNSNLAKAHFVENNVSYISVTEEMTVFSAGNSRQTLNYADKNSFDLISMMATISQNEILFGSTDKENLLVNSFGIPILCCNE
;
A
#
# COMPACT_ATOMS: atom_id res chain seq x y z
N MET A 1 -9.48 10.84 -8.15
CA MET A 1 -9.04 9.47 -8.49
C MET A 1 -10.00 8.93 -9.53
N GLN A 2 -9.51 8.44 -10.68
CA GLN A 2 -10.33 7.97 -11.79
C GLN A 2 -10.16 6.47 -12.07
N LYS A 3 -8.95 5.95 -11.85
CA LYS A 3 -8.63 4.54 -12.13
C LYS A 3 -7.90 3.90 -10.96
N ILE A 4 -8.39 2.74 -10.53
CA ILE A 4 -7.75 1.88 -9.52
C ILE A 4 -7.39 0.56 -10.19
N CYS A 5 -6.10 0.24 -10.28
CA CYS A 5 -5.66 -1.03 -10.84
C CYS A 5 -5.55 -2.09 -9.74
N VAL A 6 -6.09 -3.28 -9.98
CA VAL A 6 -6.02 -4.41 -9.05
C VAL A 6 -5.31 -5.56 -9.72
N PHE A 7 -4.24 -6.06 -9.09
CA PHE A 7 -3.59 -7.29 -9.53
C PHE A 7 -4.44 -8.50 -9.16
N ILE A 8 -4.77 -9.33 -10.15
CA ILE A 8 -5.60 -10.52 -9.99
C ILE A 8 -4.78 -11.75 -10.32
N ASP A 9 -4.65 -12.65 -9.36
CA ASP A 9 -4.04 -13.97 -9.47
C ASP A 9 -5.04 -15.10 -9.17
N PHE A 10 -6.34 -14.75 -9.09
CA PHE A 10 -7.48 -15.63 -8.82
C PHE A 10 -7.48 -16.30 -7.43
N THR A 11 -6.71 -15.79 -6.49
CA THR A 11 -6.63 -16.29 -5.09
C THR A 11 -7.55 -15.53 -4.15
N ASP A 12 -7.64 -15.97 -2.89
CA ASP A 12 -8.46 -15.29 -1.88
C ASP A 12 -7.88 -13.92 -1.51
N GLY A 13 -6.56 -13.77 -1.51
CA GLY A 13 -5.90 -12.48 -1.27
C GLY A 13 -6.29 -11.43 -2.30
N CYS A 14 -6.37 -11.78 -3.59
CA CYS A 14 -6.81 -10.84 -4.61
C CYS A 14 -8.32 -10.52 -4.54
N LYS A 15 -9.16 -11.40 -3.97
CA LYS A 15 -10.57 -11.06 -3.68
C LYS A 15 -10.68 -9.95 -2.63
N ILE A 16 -9.81 -9.97 -1.60
CA ILE A 16 -9.76 -8.90 -0.61
C ILE A 16 -9.29 -7.58 -1.26
N ALA A 17 -8.25 -7.64 -2.10
CA ALA A 17 -7.78 -6.48 -2.87
C ALA A 17 -8.90 -5.90 -3.75
N LEU A 18 -9.66 -6.75 -4.41
CA LEU A 18 -10.76 -6.35 -5.27
C LEU A 18 -11.93 -5.73 -4.48
N LYS A 19 -12.29 -6.29 -3.32
CA LYS A 19 -13.27 -5.69 -2.41
C LYS A 19 -12.81 -4.32 -1.90
N GLN A 20 -11.55 -4.20 -1.50
CA GLN A 20 -10.99 -2.91 -1.07
C GLN A 20 -11.04 -1.87 -2.21
N ALA A 21 -10.68 -2.27 -3.43
CA ALA A 21 -10.78 -1.42 -4.62
C ALA A 21 -12.23 -0.97 -4.88
N SER A 22 -13.20 -1.87 -4.70
CA SER A 22 -14.63 -1.57 -4.89
C SER A 22 -15.11 -0.46 -3.94
N VAL A 23 -14.76 -0.54 -2.66
CA VAL A 23 -15.09 0.49 -1.67
C VAL A 23 -14.49 1.85 -2.06
N LEU A 24 -13.21 1.88 -2.46
CA LEU A 24 -12.54 3.11 -2.85
C LEU A 24 -13.08 3.68 -4.18
N ALA A 25 -13.39 2.80 -5.13
CA ALA A 25 -13.95 3.18 -6.42
C ALA A 25 -15.36 3.78 -6.29
N GLN A 26 -16.22 3.21 -5.45
CA GLN A 26 -17.56 3.75 -5.20
C GLN A 26 -17.52 5.18 -4.64
N LYS A 27 -16.58 5.48 -3.73
CA LYS A 27 -16.42 6.82 -3.16
C LYS A 27 -16.00 7.88 -4.17
N ASN A 28 -15.34 7.48 -5.26
CA ASN A 28 -14.75 8.41 -6.24
C ASN A 28 -15.33 8.25 -7.66
N ASN A 29 -16.32 7.41 -7.86
CA ASN A 29 -16.82 7.03 -9.20
C ASN A 29 -15.68 6.57 -10.13
N ALA A 30 -14.71 5.82 -9.56
CA ALA A 30 -13.54 5.37 -10.27
C ALA A 30 -13.78 4.04 -11.00
N THR A 31 -13.05 3.82 -12.10
CA THR A 31 -13.02 2.54 -12.81
C THR A 31 -12.01 1.60 -12.15
N ILE A 32 -12.40 0.34 -11.94
CA ILE A 32 -11.47 -0.72 -11.51
C ILE A 32 -10.86 -1.37 -12.76
N CYS A 33 -9.53 -1.28 -12.87
CA CYS A 33 -8.75 -1.92 -13.92
C CYS A 33 -8.18 -3.24 -13.38
N LEU A 34 -8.69 -4.37 -13.84
CA LEU A 34 -8.25 -5.71 -13.44
C LEU A 34 -7.02 -6.07 -14.26
N LEU A 35 -5.89 -6.37 -13.63
CA LEU A 35 -4.64 -6.70 -14.31
C LEU A 35 -4.15 -8.11 -13.96
N HIS A 36 -3.86 -8.91 -14.98
CA HIS A 36 -3.18 -10.19 -14.87
C HIS A 36 -2.04 -10.27 -15.88
N ILE A 37 -0.95 -10.95 -15.54
CA ILE A 37 0.18 -11.19 -16.43
C ILE A 37 0.15 -12.66 -16.84
N VAL A 38 0.21 -12.93 -18.15
CA VAL A 38 0.18 -14.26 -18.75
C VAL A 38 1.53 -14.60 -19.38
N ASP A 39 1.84 -15.89 -19.47
CA ASP A 39 3.09 -16.38 -20.06
C ASP A 39 3.01 -16.48 -21.59
N ALA A 40 1.80 -16.61 -22.18
CA ALA A 40 1.61 -16.81 -23.61
C ALA A 40 0.61 -15.80 -24.20
N ALA A 41 0.87 -15.34 -25.42
CA ALA A 41 0.08 -14.30 -26.08
C ALA A 41 -1.35 -14.76 -26.44
N ASP A 42 -1.53 -16.03 -26.71
CA ASP A 42 -2.83 -16.65 -27.03
C ASP A 42 -3.77 -16.73 -25.80
N GLU A 43 -3.25 -16.55 -24.59
CA GLU A 43 -4.03 -16.51 -23.36
C GLU A 43 -4.66 -15.13 -23.07
N ILE A 44 -4.19 -14.05 -23.72
CA ILE A 44 -4.57 -12.67 -23.40
C ILE A 44 -6.08 -12.46 -23.41
N GLU A 45 -6.75 -12.77 -24.53
CA GLU A 45 -8.19 -12.49 -24.67
C GLU A 45 -9.04 -13.40 -23.77
N LYS A 46 -8.65 -14.66 -23.63
CA LYS A 46 -9.30 -15.61 -22.71
C LYS A 46 -9.19 -15.15 -21.26
N THR A 47 -8.03 -14.64 -20.87
CA THR A 47 -7.77 -14.12 -19.54
C THR A 47 -8.60 -12.88 -19.24
N LYS A 48 -8.74 -11.93 -20.18
CA LYS A 48 -9.61 -10.76 -19.99
C LYS A 48 -11.05 -11.14 -19.68
N VAL A 49 -11.59 -12.12 -20.40
CA VAL A 49 -12.95 -12.65 -20.15
C VAL A 49 -13.03 -13.27 -18.76
N HIS A 50 -12.01 -14.05 -18.36
CA HIS A 50 -11.95 -14.68 -17.05
C HIS A 50 -11.86 -13.64 -15.91
N LEU A 51 -11.06 -12.59 -16.07
CA LEU A 51 -10.95 -11.48 -15.12
C LEU A 51 -12.30 -10.83 -14.85
N LEU A 52 -13.03 -10.47 -15.89
CA LEU A 52 -14.37 -9.87 -15.73
C LEU A 52 -15.36 -10.82 -15.05
N LYS A 53 -15.34 -12.11 -15.41
CA LYS A 53 -16.18 -13.12 -14.76
C LYS A 53 -15.84 -13.27 -13.28
N PHE A 54 -14.56 -13.35 -12.95
CA PHE A 54 -14.07 -13.44 -11.57
C PHE A 54 -14.49 -12.21 -10.75
N ALA A 55 -14.27 -11.01 -11.28
CA ALA A 55 -14.62 -9.77 -10.60
C ALA A 55 -16.14 -9.64 -10.38
N LYS A 56 -16.94 -9.98 -11.39
CA LYS A 56 -18.41 -10.01 -11.27
C LYS A 56 -18.90 -10.99 -10.22
N SER A 57 -18.29 -12.18 -10.11
CA SER A 57 -18.64 -13.16 -9.08
C SER A 57 -18.25 -12.72 -7.67
N THR A 58 -17.24 -11.85 -7.55
CA THR A 58 -16.73 -11.34 -6.26
C THR A 58 -17.48 -10.09 -5.77
N LEU A 59 -17.79 -9.16 -6.69
CA LEU A 59 -18.35 -7.84 -6.36
C LEU A 59 -19.81 -7.63 -6.80
N GLY A 60 -20.31 -8.45 -7.72
CA GLY A 60 -21.56 -8.14 -8.41
C GLY A 60 -21.38 -7.08 -9.50
N HIS A 61 -22.40 -6.23 -9.72
CA HIS A 61 -22.44 -5.24 -10.81
C HIS A 61 -22.30 -3.77 -10.38
N SER A 62 -21.83 -3.52 -9.17
CA SER A 62 -21.90 -2.20 -8.54
C SER A 62 -20.80 -1.19 -8.96
N VAL A 63 -19.79 -1.62 -9.74
CA VAL A 63 -18.63 -0.77 -10.10
C VAL A 63 -18.25 -0.99 -11.56
N LEU A 64 -17.82 0.08 -12.25
CA LEU A 64 -17.28 0.01 -13.60
C LEU A 64 -15.93 -0.72 -13.59
N MET A 65 -15.79 -1.74 -14.46
CA MET A 65 -14.60 -2.59 -14.52
C MET A 65 -14.08 -2.75 -15.94
N GLU A 66 -12.76 -2.69 -16.10
CA GLU A 66 -12.03 -2.98 -17.34
C GLU A 66 -11.00 -4.08 -17.07
N ALA A 67 -10.76 -4.96 -18.05
CA ALA A 67 -9.82 -6.07 -17.91
C ALA A 67 -8.60 -5.88 -18.82
N TYR A 68 -7.42 -6.09 -18.24
CA TYR A 68 -6.12 -5.99 -18.89
C TYR A 68 -5.34 -7.27 -18.64
N ALA A 69 -4.77 -7.82 -19.71
CA ALA A 69 -3.82 -8.92 -19.62
C ALA A 69 -2.49 -8.50 -20.26
N GLY A 70 -1.40 -8.65 -19.52
CA GLY A 70 -0.04 -8.38 -19.99
C GLY A 70 0.71 -9.67 -20.26
N LEU A 71 1.65 -9.64 -21.22
CA LEU A 71 2.52 -10.77 -21.55
C LEU A 71 3.85 -10.66 -20.79
N GLY A 72 4.39 -11.77 -20.34
CA GLY A 72 5.73 -11.90 -19.77
C GLY A 72 5.73 -12.22 -18.27
N ASN A 73 6.84 -11.97 -17.59
CA ASN A 73 6.90 -12.13 -16.14
C ASN A 73 6.31 -10.91 -15.40
N LEU A 74 5.93 -11.11 -14.15
CA LEU A 74 5.25 -10.09 -13.35
C LEU A 74 6.10 -8.82 -13.16
N MET A 75 7.43 -8.96 -13.00
CA MET A 75 8.32 -7.83 -12.68
C MET A 75 8.52 -6.89 -13.87
N ASP A 76 8.47 -7.40 -15.10
CA ASP A 76 8.62 -6.61 -16.33
C ASP A 76 7.26 -6.26 -16.97
N GLY A 77 6.36 -7.24 -16.98
CA GLY A 77 5.04 -7.11 -17.62
C GLY A 77 4.10 -6.16 -16.88
N ALA A 78 4.15 -6.16 -15.54
CA ALA A 78 3.28 -5.31 -14.73
C ALA A 78 3.56 -3.81 -14.91
N PRO A 79 4.81 -3.31 -14.79
CA PRO A 79 5.09 -1.89 -15.04
C PRO A 79 4.71 -1.45 -16.46
N ALA A 80 4.97 -2.31 -17.47
CA ALA A 80 4.61 -2.02 -18.86
C ALA A 80 3.10 -1.86 -19.07
N GLN A 81 2.28 -2.68 -18.41
CA GLN A 81 0.83 -2.56 -18.48
C GLN A 81 0.30 -1.38 -17.64
N LEU A 82 0.87 -1.15 -16.45
CA LEU A 82 0.51 -0.01 -15.62
C LEU A 82 0.73 1.33 -16.33
N ARG A 83 1.82 1.47 -17.08
CA ARG A 83 2.03 2.69 -17.92
C ARG A 83 0.95 2.87 -18.97
N LYS A 84 0.39 1.81 -19.57
CA LYS A 84 -0.74 1.90 -20.51
C LYS A 84 -2.07 2.21 -19.80
N ILE A 85 -2.32 1.63 -18.63
CA ILE A 85 -3.52 1.87 -17.83
C ILE A 85 -3.50 3.27 -17.23
N ASN A 86 -2.32 3.72 -16.81
CA ASN A 86 -2.07 4.97 -16.08
C ASN A 86 -3.02 5.14 -14.87
N PRO A 87 -2.95 4.25 -13.87
CA PRO A 87 -3.85 4.28 -12.72
C PRO A 87 -3.43 5.37 -11.72
N ASP A 88 -4.37 5.87 -10.94
CA ASP A 88 -4.08 6.72 -9.79
C ASP A 88 -3.61 5.93 -8.55
N LEU A 89 -3.98 4.66 -8.47
CA LEU A 89 -3.69 3.75 -7.37
C LEU A 89 -3.62 2.31 -7.87
N VAL A 90 -2.68 1.56 -7.32
CA VAL A 90 -2.58 0.10 -7.52
C VAL A 90 -2.95 -0.61 -6.22
N ILE A 91 -3.67 -1.74 -6.28
CA ILE A 91 -3.96 -2.57 -5.10
C ILE A 91 -3.51 -3.99 -5.37
N ILE A 92 -2.76 -4.55 -4.41
CA ILE A 92 -2.19 -5.90 -4.47
C ILE A 92 -2.65 -6.68 -3.24
N GLY A 93 -3.17 -7.88 -3.43
CA GLY A 93 -3.44 -8.82 -2.36
C GLY A 93 -2.23 -9.71 -2.07
N THR A 94 -1.94 -9.95 -0.80
CA THR A 94 -0.95 -10.93 -0.40
C THR A 94 -1.64 -12.22 0.04
N HIS A 95 -0.97 -13.37 -0.19
CA HIS A 95 -1.45 -14.63 0.36
C HIS A 95 -1.04 -14.73 1.82
N GLY A 96 -1.96 -15.16 2.67
CA GLY A 96 -1.66 -15.62 4.01
C GLY A 96 -0.71 -16.82 3.97
N ILE A 97 -0.13 -17.15 5.12
CA ILE A 97 0.88 -18.22 5.33
C ILE A 97 0.45 -19.61 4.81
N LYS A 98 -0.80 -19.79 4.37
CA LYS A 98 -1.43 -21.10 4.04
C LYS A 98 -1.63 -21.42 2.55
N GLY A 99 -1.26 -20.58 1.60
CA GLY A 99 -1.53 -20.80 0.17
C GLY A 99 -0.41 -21.50 -0.60
N ILE A 100 -0.76 -22.55 -1.34
CA ILE A 100 0.15 -23.45 -2.10
C ILE A 100 0.41 -22.89 -3.51
N LYS A 101 1.64 -22.95 -3.94
CA LYS A 101 2.30 -22.94 -5.26
C LYS A 101 2.99 -21.69 -5.77
N GLN A 102 2.65 -20.47 -5.40
CA GLN A 102 3.58 -19.33 -5.55
C GLN A 102 3.37 -18.38 -4.37
N LYS A 103 4.14 -18.62 -3.30
CA LYS A 103 4.18 -17.76 -2.13
C LYS A 103 4.93 -16.49 -2.53
N PHE A 104 4.22 -15.39 -2.77
CA PHE A 104 4.85 -14.09 -2.64
C PHE A 104 5.19 -13.90 -1.15
N LEU A 105 6.41 -14.18 -0.79
CA LEU A 105 6.98 -13.83 0.49
C LEU A 105 7.11 -12.30 0.55
N GLY A 106 7.20 -11.72 1.72
CA GLY A 106 7.35 -10.27 1.88
C GLY A 106 8.42 -9.64 0.99
N ALA A 107 9.54 -10.36 0.76
CA ALA A 107 10.61 -9.95 -0.14
C ALA A 107 10.15 -9.81 -1.61
N ASP A 108 9.32 -10.72 -2.11
CA ASP A 108 8.85 -10.67 -3.51
C ASP A 108 7.81 -9.57 -3.70
N ILE A 109 6.94 -9.36 -2.70
CA ILE A 109 5.99 -8.24 -2.69
C ILE A 109 6.76 -6.92 -2.65
N LEU A 110 7.80 -6.81 -1.82
CA LEU A 110 8.62 -5.62 -1.76
C LEU A 110 9.34 -5.35 -3.09
N LYS A 111 9.84 -6.39 -3.78
CA LYS A 111 10.41 -6.25 -5.13
C LYS A 111 9.37 -5.73 -6.12
N LEU A 112 8.17 -6.33 -6.15
CA LEU A 112 7.09 -5.90 -7.03
C LEU A 112 6.69 -4.45 -6.76
N VAL A 113 6.47 -4.08 -5.49
CA VAL A 113 6.11 -2.72 -5.12
C VAL A 113 7.18 -1.71 -5.56
N LYS A 114 8.47 -2.04 -5.47
CA LYS A 114 9.57 -1.16 -5.90
C LYS A 114 9.63 -0.87 -7.40
N VAL A 115 9.14 -1.79 -8.25
CA VAL A 115 9.12 -1.57 -9.71
C VAL A 115 7.83 -0.91 -10.20
N ILE A 116 6.85 -0.71 -9.31
CA ILE A 116 5.60 -0.02 -9.61
C ILE A 116 5.80 1.48 -9.39
N GLU A 117 5.64 2.29 -10.44
CA GLU A 117 5.81 3.75 -10.45
C GLU A 117 4.58 4.51 -9.86
N TYR A 118 3.63 3.81 -9.29
CA TYR A 118 2.37 4.35 -8.79
C TYR A 118 2.20 4.08 -7.30
N PRO A 119 1.47 4.92 -6.54
CA PRO A 119 1.08 4.57 -5.18
C PRO A 119 0.41 3.21 -5.15
N CYS A 120 0.82 2.36 -4.21
CA CYS A 120 0.34 0.99 -4.15
C CYS A 120 -0.18 0.66 -2.75
N ILE A 121 -1.39 0.09 -2.64
CA ILE A 121 -1.87 -0.50 -1.39
C ILE A 121 -1.67 -2.01 -1.44
N VAL A 122 -0.99 -2.53 -0.44
CA VAL A 122 -0.87 -3.96 -0.20
C VAL A 122 -1.84 -4.35 0.91
N VAL A 123 -2.75 -5.29 0.60
CA VAL A 123 -3.71 -5.85 1.56
C VAL A 123 -3.38 -7.30 1.86
N GLN A 124 -3.60 -7.73 3.10
CA GLN A 124 -3.37 -9.09 3.53
C GLN A 124 -4.66 -9.92 3.40
N GLU A 125 -4.54 -11.24 3.35
CA GLU A 125 -5.69 -12.14 3.25
C GLU A 125 -6.67 -11.98 4.42
N ASN A 126 -6.15 -11.65 5.61
CA ASN A 126 -6.94 -11.39 6.81
C ASN A 126 -7.36 -9.92 6.99
N THR A 127 -7.14 -9.06 5.98
CA THR A 127 -7.58 -7.67 6.03
C THR A 127 -9.11 -7.59 6.10
N THR A 128 -9.62 -6.87 7.09
CA THR A 128 -11.05 -6.55 7.18
C THR A 128 -11.35 -5.33 6.33
N VAL A 129 -12.10 -5.52 5.23
CA VAL A 129 -12.53 -4.42 4.37
C VAL A 129 -13.72 -3.72 4.99
N LYS A 130 -13.56 -2.44 5.32
CA LYS A 130 -14.62 -1.61 5.89
C LYS A 130 -15.39 -0.91 4.75
N GLU A 131 -16.71 -0.94 4.78
CA GLU A 131 -17.57 -0.24 3.80
C GLU A 131 -17.35 1.28 3.81
N THR A 132 -16.97 1.82 4.96
CA THR A 132 -16.60 3.24 5.11
C THR A 132 -15.24 3.58 4.48
N GLY A 133 -14.48 2.59 4.03
CA GLY A 133 -13.10 2.75 3.55
C GLY A 133 -12.13 3.07 4.68
N PHE A 134 -11.08 3.80 4.35
CA PHE A 134 -10.07 4.24 5.32
C PHE A 134 -10.47 5.58 5.96
N ALA A 135 -10.28 5.71 7.26
CA ALA A 135 -10.50 6.94 8.02
C ALA A 135 -9.22 7.44 8.72
N LYS A 136 -8.29 6.53 9.06
CA LYS A 136 -7.13 6.86 9.89
C LYS A 136 -5.85 6.21 9.36
N ILE A 137 -4.88 7.06 9.01
CA ILE A 137 -3.59 6.65 8.42
C ILE A 137 -2.48 6.85 9.45
N LEU A 138 -1.75 5.78 9.78
CA LEU A 138 -0.50 5.90 10.51
C LEU A 138 0.62 6.27 9.53
N PHE A 139 1.36 7.34 9.86
CA PHE A 139 2.44 7.89 9.05
C PHE A 139 3.76 7.84 9.81
N PRO A 140 4.45 6.67 9.88
CA PRO A 140 5.73 6.56 10.57
C PRO A 140 6.79 7.45 9.93
N VAL A 141 7.54 8.18 10.74
CA VAL A 141 8.63 9.05 10.26
C VAL A 141 9.95 8.32 10.39
N GLY A 142 10.66 8.20 9.27
CA GLY A 142 12.00 7.61 9.19
C GLY A 142 13.02 8.56 8.55
N PRO A 143 14.32 8.19 8.56
CA PRO A 143 15.40 9.00 8.02
C PRO A 143 15.58 8.86 6.49
N HIS A 144 14.52 8.63 5.72
CA HIS A 144 14.59 8.51 4.27
C HIS A 144 14.87 9.84 3.59
N HIS A 145 15.77 9.88 2.59
CA HIS A 145 16.13 11.11 1.89
C HIS A 145 14.99 11.65 1.02
N ASP A 146 14.28 10.78 0.31
CA ASP A 146 13.19 11.15 -0.62
C ASP A 146 11.82 11.16 0.07
N PHE A 147 11.81 11.48 1.37
CA PHE A 147 10.63 11.42 2.22
C PHE A 147 9.46 12.31 1.72
N LEU A 148 9.76 13.33 0.90
CA LEU A 148 8.75 14.19 0.30
C LEU A 148 7.79 13.42 -0.63
N VAL A 149 8.24 12.35 -1.27
CA VAL A 149 7.38 11.48 -2.08
C VAL A 149 6.27 10.86 -1.24
N LYS A 150 6.64 10.27 -0.10
CA LYS A 150 5.68 9.71 0.87
C LYS A 150 4.70 10.77 1.37
N ILE A 151 5.21 11.95 1.74
CA ILE A 151 4.38 13.06 2.21
C ILE A 151 3.33 13.42 1.17
N LYS A 152 3.73 13.67 -0.09
CA LYS A 152 2.83 14.07 -1.18
C LYS A 152 1.78 13.00 -1.49
N GLN A 153 2.20 11.75 -1.61
CA GLN A 153 1.30 10.65 -1.95
C GLN A 153 0.31 10.36 -0.81
N THR A 154 0.78 10.38 0.44
CA THR A 154 -0.12 10.23 1.60
C THR A 154 -1.08 11.41 1.72
N ALA A 155 -0.62 12.65 1.50
CA ALA A 155 -1.47 13.83 1.51
C ALA A 155 -2.57 13.75 0.43
N LYS A 156 -2.20 13.40 -0.81
CA LYS A 156 -3.16 13.20 -1.91
C LYS A 156 -4.19 12.13 -1.56
N PHE A 157 -3.75 11.01 -0.98
CA PHE A 157 -4.63 9.93 -0.55
C PHE A 157 -5.57 10.38 0.58
N ALA A 158 -5.02 10.99 1.63
CA ALA A 158 -5.78 11.48 2.77
C ALA A 158 -6.87 12.49 2.36
N LYS A 159 -6.54 13.44 1.47
CA LYS A 159 -7.54 14.38 0.92
C LYS A 159 -8.62 13.70 0.08
N THR A 160 -8.25 12.70 -0.72
CA THR A 160 -9.19 11.99 -1.59
C THR A 160 -10.23 11.21 -0.79
N PHE A 161 -9.85 10.68 0.38
CA PHE A 161 -10.70 9.82 1.20
C PHE A 161 -11.10 10.40 2.55
N ASP A 162 -10.75 11.66 2.81
CA ASP A 162 -11.01 12.38 4.07
C ASP A 162 -10.45 11.65 5.29
N CYS A 163 -9.17 11.27 5.22
CA CYS A 163 -8.51 10.52 6.28
C CYS A 163 -7.75 11.44 7.23
N LEU A 164 -7.82 11.15 8.54
CA LEU A 164 -6.91 11.70 9.54
C LEU A 164 -5.52 11.05 9.40
N VAL A 165 -4.47 11.85 9.24
CA VAL A 165 -3.09 11.38 9.26
C VAL A 165 -2.50 11.51 10.65
N VAL A 166 -1.94 10.44 11.20
CA VAL A 166 -1.21 10.45 12.46
C VAL A 166 0.28 10.32 12.18
N ILE A 167 1.00 11.43 12.30
CA ILE A 167 2.47 11.45 12.21
C ILE A 167 3.00 10.71 13.44
N TYR A 168 3.69 9.60 13.21
CA TYR A 168 4.17 8.71 14.26
C TYR A 168 5.69 8.70 14.30
N GLU A 169 6.22 9.12 15.42
CA GLU A 169 7.64 9.30 15.67
C GLU A 169 8.08 8.32 16.76
N ILE A 170 9.15 7.58 16.52
CA ILE A 170 9.80 6.73 17.52
C ILE A 170 11.10 7.39 17.95
N ALA A 171 11.12 7.88 19.18
CA ALA A 171 12.30 8.54 19.78
C ALA A 171 13.12 7.54 20.58
N LYS A 172 14.45 7.63 20.51
CA LYS A 172 15.33 6.95 21.47
C LYS A 172 15.31 7.72 22.79
N GLU A 173 15.34 6.99 23.91
CA GLU A 173 15.40 7.59 25.24
C GLU A 173 16.53 8.63 25.33
N GLY A 174 16.21 9.84 25.80
CA GLY A 174 17.17 10.94 25.93
C GLY A 174 17.61 11.59 24.63
N PHE A 175 17.07 11.20 23.47
CA PHE A 175 17.39 11.81 22.19
C PHE A 175 16.19 12.62 21.66
N ASP A 176 16.46 13.89 21.38
CA ASP A 176 15.58 14.69 20.53
C ASP A 176 15.44 14.03 19.15
N LEU A 177 14.29 14.23 18.48
CA LEU A 177 14.05 13.83 17.07
C LEU A 177 14.95 14.64 16.12
N GLY A 178 16.23 14.76 16.46
CA GLY A 178 17.21 15.48 15.68
C GLY A 178 17.51 14.83 14.32
N GLY A 179 18.35 15.48 13.54
CA GLY A 179 18.83 14.94 12.28
C GLY A 179 17.73 14.82 11.20
N MET A 180 17.78 13.74 10.41
CA MET A 180 16.90 13.54 9.27
C MET A 180 15.45 13.25 9.70
N VAL A 181 15.22 12.54 10.80
CA VAL A 181 13.88 12.23 11.31
C VAL A 181 13.12 13.51 11.68
N GLY A 182 13.74 14.39 12.47
CA GLY A 182 13.15 15.68 12.83
C GLY A 182 12.88 16.57 11.62
N LYS A 183 13.81 16.60 10.63
CA LYS A 183 13.60 17.32 9.37
C LYS A 183 12.41 16.78 8.60
N ASN A 184 12.28 15.46 8.46
CA ASN A 184 11.18 14.80 7.75
C ASN A 184 9.85 15.01 8.45
N SER A 185 9.83 14.99 9.79
CA SER A 185 8.63 15.31 10.57
C SER A 185 8.16 16.74 10.33
N ASN A 186 9.07 17.72 10.46
CA ASN A 186 8.73 19.12 10.22
C ASN A 186 8.28 19.37 8.78
N LEU A 187 8.91 18.72 7.79
CA LEU A 187 8.51 18.79 6.40
C LEU A 187 7.10 18.23 6.19
N ALA A 188 6.77 17.10 6.84
CA ALA A 188 5.43 16.51 6.76
C ALA A 188 4.37 17.45 7.37
N LYS A 189 4.63 17.98 8.57
CA LYS A 189 3.73 18.94 9.26
C LYS A 189 3.47 20.17 8.39
N ALA A 190 4.52 20.79 7.85
CA ALA A 190 4.40 21.95 6.96
C ALA A 190 3.56 21.64 5.72
N HIS A 191 3.84 20.53 5.03
CA HIS A 191 3.13 20.13 3.84
C HIS A 191 1.65 19.81 4.11
N PHE A 192 1.33 19.14 5.22
CA PHE A 192 -0.06 18.84 5.57
C PHE A 192 -0.85 20.09 5.90
N VAL A 193 -0.26 21.08 6.61
CA VAL A 193 -0.88 22.39 6.82
C VAL A 193 -1.15 23.10 5.49
N GLU A 194 -0.13 23.22 4.64
CA GLU A 194 -0.23 23.91 3.35
C GLU A 194 -1.31 23.28 2.44
N ASN A 195 -1.49 21.98 2.51
CA ASN A 195 -2.44 21.25 1.68
C ASN A 195 -3.79 20.97 2.35
N ASN A 196 -4.06 21.54 3.53
CA ASN A 196 -5.28 21.31 4.31
C ASN A 196 -5.58 19.82 4.56
N VAL A 197 -4.53 19.05 4.94
CA VAL A 197 -4.66 17.65 5.38
C VAL A 197 -4.81 17.63 6.90
N SER A 198 -5.85 16.99 7.39
CA SER A 198 -6.06 16.79 8.83
C SER A 198 -4.99 15.88 9.40
N TYR A 199 -4.24 16.33 10.40
CA TYR A 199 -3.22 15.52 11.05
C TYR A 199 -3.07 15.80 12.54
N ILE A 200 -2.53 14.83 13.27
CA ILE A 200 -1.99 14.96 14.62
C ILE A 200 -0.59 14.33 14.66
N SER A 201 0.20 14.64 15.68
CA SER A 201 1.53 14.03 15.90
C SER A 201 1.54 13.28 17.21
N VAL A 202 2.18 12.10 17.18
CA VAL A 202 2.39 11.24 18.36
C VAL A 202 3.85 10.81 18.37
N THR A 203 4.51 10.93 19.52
CA THR A 203 5.86 10.43 19.74
C THR A 203 5.82 9.35 20.80
N GLU A 204 6.38 8.18 20.51
CA GLU A 204 6.61 7.10 21.46
C GLU A 204 8.10 6.87 21.67
N GLU A 205 8.47 6.46 22.89
CA GLU A 205 9.83 5.99 23.17
C GLU A 205 10.07 4.63 22.51
N MET A 206 11.29 4.41 22.04
CA MET A 206 11.70 3.13 21.46
C MET A 206 11.71 2.04 22.53
N THR A 207 10.81 1.09 22.42
CA THR A 207 10.65 0.02 23.42
C THR A 207 11.50 -1.22 23.13
N VAL A 208 11.95 -1.42 21.88
CA VAL A 208 12.67 -2.64 21.46
C VAL A 208 13.80 -2.32 20.48
N PHE A 209 15.04 -2.40 20.96
CA PHE A 209 16.23 -2.16 20.14
C PHE A 209 16.52 -3.26 19.10
N SER A 210 16.04 -4.50 19.31
CA SER A 210 16.43 -5.67 18.52
C SER A 210 15.36 -6.17 17.54
N ALA A 211 14.11 -5.74 17.65
CA ALA A 211 13.01 -6.27 16.84
C ALA A 211 12.58 -5.35 15.68
N GLY A 212 13.33 -4.27 15.43
CA GLY A 212 13.01 -3.29 14.40
C GLY A 212 11.80 -2.40 14.73
N ASN A 213 11.69 -1.28 14.01
CA ASN A 213 10.60 -0.33 14.21
C ASN A 213 9.25 -0.82 13.63
N SER A 214 9.27 -1.81 12.74
CA SER A 214 8.05 -2.38 12.15
C SER A 214 7.14 -2.99 13.20
N ARG A 215 7.69 -3.74 14.16
CA ARG A 215 6.89 -4.39 15.21
C ARG A 215 6.22 -3.36 16.13
N GLN A 216 6.97 -2.33 16.58
CA GLN A 216 6.41 -1.27 17.42
C GLN A 216 5.32 -0.49 16.65
N THR A 217 5.58 -0.17 15.38
CA THR A 217 4.62 0.49 14.49
C THR A 217 3.34 -0.33 14.32
N LEU A 218 3.44 -1.64 14.08
CA LEU A 218 2.29 -2.53 13.92
C LEU A 218 1.48 -2.65 15.21
N ASN A 219 2.15 -2.84 16.35
CA ASN A 219 1.49 -2.90 17.65
C ASN A 219 0.74 -1.60 17.97
N TYR A 220 1.36 -0.45 17.68
CA TYR A 220 0.71 0.84 17.86
C TYR A 220 -0.50 1.00 16.94
N ALA A 221 -0.37 0.60 15.68
CA ALA A 221 -1.44 0.68 14.69
C ALA A 221 -2.63 -0.19 15.09
N ASP A 222 -2.41 -1.43 15.50
CA ASP A 222 -3.44 -2.35 15.95
C ASP A 222 -4.15 -1.84 17.20
N LYS A 223 -3.38 -1.53 18.26
CA LYS A 223 -3.91 -1.01 19.54
C LYS A 223 -4.79 0.23 19.38
N ASN A 224 -4.48 1.09 18.41
CA ASN A 224 -5.18 2.34 18.16
C ASN A 224 -6.11 2.29 16.94
N SER A 225 -6.41 1.09 16.42
CA SER A 225 -7.37 0.84 15.35
C SER A 225 -7.12 1.66 14.08
N PHE A 226 -5.88 1.70 13.60
CA PHE A 226 -5.55 2.31 12.33
C PHE A 226 -6.03 1.46 11.15
N ASP A 227 -6.47 2.13 10.09
CA ASP A 227 -6.98 1.48 8.89
C ASP A 227 -5.89 1.26 7.83
N LEU A 228 -4.82 2.05 7.87
CA LEU A 228 -3.78 2.08 6.86
C LEU A 228 -2.46 2.55 7.47
N ILE A 229 -1.35 1.95 7.07
CA ILE A 229 0.00 2.44 7.40
C ILE A 229 0.66 2.91 6.11
N SER A 230 1.22 4.12 6.10
CA SER A 230 1.99 4.64 4.97
C SER A 230 3.48 4.33 5.13
N MET A 231 4.14 3.84 4.07
CA MET A 231 5.58 3.59 4.06
C MET A 231 6.23 4.00 2.74
N MET A 232 7.55 4.24 2.75
CA MET A 232 8.36 4.32 1.53
C MET A 232 8.62 2.90 1.02
N ALA A 233 8.40 2.65 -0.27
CA ALA A 233 8.73 1.36 -0.89
C ALA A 233 10.24 1.22 -1.13
N THR A 234 10.90 2.32 -1.53
CA THR A 234 12.34 2.38 -1.75
C THR A 234 13.12 2.41 -0.43
N ILE A 235 14.39 1.99 -0.47
CA ILE A 235 15.30 1.97 0.69
C ILE A 235 16.39 3.00 0.41
N SER A 236 16.59 3.96 1.32
CA SER A 236 17.76 4.84 1.25
C SER A 236 19.01 4.14 1.81
N GLN A 237 20.18 4.47 1.28
CA GLN A 237 21.45 3.82 1.65
C GLN A 237 21.82 3.91 3.16
N ASN A 238 21.20 4.82 3.91
CA ASN A 238 21.46 5.05 5.33
C ASN A 238 20.28 4.66 6.23
N GLU A 239 19.34 3.85 5.74
CA GLU A 239 18.12 3.53 6.46
C GLU A 239 18.30 2.35 7.43
N ILE A 240 18.84 2.65 8.63
CA ILE A 240 18.98 1.67 9.71
C ILE A 240 17.61 1.38 10.37
N LEU A 241 16.68 2.35 10.36
CA LEU A 241 15.45 2.32 11.15
C LEU A 241 14.25 1.68 10.45
N PHE A 242 14.23 1.55 9.12
CA PHE A 242 13.22 0.85 8.33
C PHE A 242 13.87 0.16 7.15
N GLY A 243 14.76 -0.79 7.45
CA GLY A 243 15.45 -1.58 6.44
C GLY A 243 14.51 -2.54 5.69
N SER A 244 15.08 -3.31 4.78
CA SER A 244 14.34 -4.28 3.94
C SER A 244 13.44 -5.19 4.76
N THR A 245 13.98 -5.79 5.83
CA THR A 245 13.25 -6.71 6.73
C THR A 245 12.06 -6.03 7.41
N ASP A 246 12.19 -4.78 7.85
CA ASP A 246 11.07 -4.05 8.45
C ASP A 246 9.96 -3.80 7.44
N LYS A 247 10.31 -3.44 6.20
CA LYS A 247 9.33 -3.23 5.13
C LYS A 247 8.62 -4.53 4.75
N GLU A 248 9.37 -5.64 4.64
CA GLU A 248 8.80 -6.97 4.41
C GLU A 248 7.81 -7.36 5.52
N ASN A 249 8.18 -7.15 6.79
CA ASN A 249 7.31 -7.43 7.94
C ASN A 249 6.02 -6.58 7.93
N LEU A 250 6.12 -5.31 7.52
CA LEU A 250 4.92 -4.48 7.33
C LEU A 250 4.00 -5.05 6.24
N LEU A 251 4.57 -5.43 5.09
CA LEU A 251 3.79 -5.89 3.93
C LEU A 251 3.03 -7.21 4.17
N VAL A 252 3.56 -8.08 5.02
CA VAL A 252 2.96 -9.39 5.35
C VAL A 252 2.48 -9.48 6.79
N ASN A 253 2.10 -8.35 7.38
CA ASN A 253 1.74 -8.30 8.79
C ASN A 253 0.53 -9.18 9.14
N SER A 254 0.59 -9.79 10.33
CA SER A 254 -0.47 -10.68 10.83
C SER A 254 -1.70 -9.95 11.36
N PHE A 255 -1.64 -8.63 11.52
CA PHE A 255 -2.75 -7.80 11.98
C PHE A 255 -3.78 -7.51 10.87
N GLY A 256 -3.43 -7.78 9.61
CA GLY A 256 -4.29 -7.49 8.47
C GLY A 256 -4.45 -6.00 8.18
N ILE A 257 -3.50 -5.17 8.63
CA ILE A 257 -3.52 -3.73 8.39
C ILE A 257 -2.93 -3.43 7.00
N PRO A 258 -3.70 -2.85 6.07
CA PRO A 258 -3.22 -2.46 4.76
C PRO A 258 -2.02 -1.50 4.81
N ILE A 259 -1.14 -1.60 3.81
CA ILE A 259 0.06 -0.76 3.70
C ILE A 259 0.00 0.09 2.43
N LEU A 260 0.00 1.41 2.57
CA LEU A 260 0.18 2.35 1.46
C LEU A 260 1.68 2.50 1.19
N CYS A 261 2.15 1.91 0.11
CA CYS A 261 3.52 2.00 -0.38
C CYS A 261 3.65 3.22 -1.30
N CYS A 262 4.51 4.14 -0.91
CA CYS A 262 4.80 5.36 -1.66
C CYS A 262 6.07 5.14 -2.50
N ASN A 263 5.95 5.39 -3.81
CA ASN A 263 7.00 5.20 -4.82
C ASN A 263 7.35 6.51 -5.51
N GLU A 264 8.57 6.58 -6.03
CA GLU A 264 9.06 7.67 -6.88
C GLU A 264 8.53 7.56 -8.30
#